data_7bbe892d8dba47b3360d8965115b2175
#
_entry.id   7bbe892d8dba47b3360d8965115b2175
#
_cell.length_a   1.000
_cell.length_b   1.000
_cell.length_c   1.000
_cell.angle_alpha   90.00
_cell.angle_beta   90.00
_cell.angle_gamma   90.00
#
_symmetry.space_group_name_H-M   'P 1'
#
loop_
_entity.id
_entity.type
_entity.pdbx_description
1 polymer ?
#
loop_
_entity_poly.entity_id
_entity_poly.type
_entity_poly.pdbx_seq_one_letter_code
_entity_poly.pdbx_strand_id
1 'polypeptide(L)'
;METKTKRRRIKDLNFWEKIYIPEIVKGLSLTLRTMFKPKFTMEYPEVKFDPPGSYRGRPVLVQEENGVERCVACGLCSRVCPALAIEVQAAETELEKERYPEKFEINMLRCIFCGFCEEVCPEEAIAMSKDYELAFTNREEAIYGKDKLLIPVKDLQDRIDFLRQYK
;
A
#
# COMPACT_ATOMS: atom_id res chain seq x y z
N MET A 1 -8.55 33.51 3.40
CA MET A 1 -7.08 33.55 3.28
C MET A 1 -6.74 33.45 1.79
N GLU A 2 -6.56 34.59 1.11
CA GLU A 2 -6.21 34.62 -0.32
C GLU A 2 -4.73 34.30 -0.48
N THR A 3 -4.41 33.15 -1.03
CA THR A 3 -3.04 32.80 -1.45
C THR A 3 -2.69 33.58 -2.71
N LYS A 4 -2.03 34.73 -2.55
CA LYS A 4 -1.44 35.47 -3.67
C LYS A 4 -0.39 34.60 -4.36
N THR A 5 -0.78 33.94 -5.43
CA THR A 5 0.14 33.24 -6.33
C THR A 5 1.06 34.28 -6.98
N LYS A 6 2.30 34.35 -6.49
CA LYS A 6 3.34 35.23 -7.02
C LYS A 6 3.71 34.74 -8.43
N ARG A 7 3.08 35.31 -9.47
CA ARG A 7 3.47 35.05 -10.86
C ARG A 7 4.95 35.43 -11.01
N ARG A 8 5.80 34.44 -11.28
CA ARG A 8 7.19 34.70 -11.66
C ARG A 8 7.15 35.54 -12.92
N ARG A 9 7.69 36.78 -12.87
CA ARG A 9 7.91 37.58 -14.08
C ARG A 9 8.88 36.81 -14.94
N ILE A 10 8.47 36.52 -16.17
CA ILE A 10 9.34 35.96 -17.18
C ILE A 10 10.40 37.02 -17.47
N LYS A 11 11.64 36.77 -17.12
CA LYS A 11 12.76 37.66 -17.36
C LYS A 11 13.08 37.60 -18.86
N ASP A 12 13.23 38.74 -19.49
CA ASP A 12 13.66 38.82 -20.89
C ASP A 12 15.03 38.13 -21.03
N LEU A 13 15.10 37.19 -21.96
CA LEU A 13 16.28 36.39 -22.18
C LEU A 13 17.38 37.26 -22.86
N ASN A 14 18.61 37.16 -22.37
CA ASN A 14 19.76 37.76 -23.02
C ASN A 14 20.07 37.07 -24.35
N PHE A 15 20.82 37.75 -25.24
CA PHE A 15 21.19 37.20 -26.56
C PHE A 15 21.80 35.77 -26.44
N TRP A 16 22.68 35.54 -25.47
CA TRP A 16 23.31 34.22 -25.23
C TRP A 16 22.33 33.17 -24.73
N GLU A 17 21.34 33.59 -23.94
CA GLU A 17 20.25 32.71 -23.45
C GLU A 17 19.30 32.32 -24.60
N LYS A 18 19.11 33.22 -25.59
CA LYS A 18 18.31 32.94 -26.78
C LYS A 18 18.96 31.92 -27.75
N ILE A 19 20.28 31.79 -27.72
CA ILE A 19 21.02 30.81 -28.53
C ILE A 19 20.88 29.39 -27.96
N TYR A 20 20.40 29.24 -26.68
CA TYR A 20 20.23 27.98 -25.99
C TYR A 20 21.51 27.13 -25.76
N ILE A 21 22.61 27.41 -26.46
CA ILE A 21 23.88 26.66 -26.35
C ILE A 21 24.41 26.62 -24.89
N PRO A 22 24.47 27.74 -24.13
CA PRO A 22 24.96 27.71 -22.75
C PRO A 22 24.13 26.78 -21.85
N GLU A 23 22.81 26.76 -22.03
CA GLU A 23 21.91 25.91 -21.24
C GLU A 23 22.04 24.43 -21.63
N ILE A 24 22.25 24.13 -22.90
CA ILE A 24 22.57 22.77 -23.38
C ILE A 24 23.88 22.27 -22.75
N VAL A 25 24.94 23.10 -22.76
CA VAL A 25 26.24 22.76 -22.15
C VAL A 25 26.10 22.54 -20.65
N LYS A 26 25.34 23.37 -19.93
CA LYS A 26 25.05 23.17 -18.51
C LYS A 26 24.33 21.83 -18.26
N GLY A 27 23.30 21.51 -19.07
CA GLY A 27 22.57 20.24 -18.99
C GLY A 27 23.49 19.04 -19.23
N LEU A 28 24.30 19.07 -20.26
CA LEU A 28 25.28 18.02 -20.57
C LEU A 28 26.33 17.86 -19.45
N SER A 29 26.83 18.97 -18.91
CA SER A 29 27.75 18.96 -17.79
C SER A 29 27.14 18.34 -16.53
N LEU A 30 25.86 18.61 -16.27
CA LEU A 30 25.13 18.01 -15.14
C LEU A 30 25.01 16.48 -15.30
N THR A 31 24.61 16.01 -16.49
CA THR A 31 24.48 14.58 -16.76
C THR A 31 25.82 13.88 -16.71
N LEU A 32 26.86 14.48 -17.30
CA LEU A 32 28.23 13.96 -17.25
C LEU A 32 28.72 13.82 -15.79
N ARG A 33 28.52 14.86 -14.97
CA ARG A 33 28.88 14.82 -13.54
C ARG A 33 28.08 13.74 -12.79
N THR A 34 26.82 13.52 -13.16
CA THR A 34 25.98 12.52 -12.50
C THR A 34 26.42 11.10 -12.86
N MET A 35 26.97 10.88 -14.06
CA MET A 35 27.50 9.58 -14.51
C MET A 35 28.64 9.07 -13.61
N PHE A 36 29.43 9.97 -13.01
CA PHE A 36 30.53 9.61 -12.08
C PHE A 36 30.13 9.54 -10.62
N LYS A 37 28.84 9.74 -10.30
CA LYS A 37 28.37 9.57 -8.91
C LYS A 37 28.22 8.09 -8.58
N PRO A 38 28.34 7.71 -7.28
CA PRO A 38 28.05 6.35 -6.86
C PRO A 38 26.59 6.00 -7.19
N LYS A 39 26.38 4.77 -7.65
CA LYS A 39 25.04 4.25 -7.97
C LYS A 39 24.26 4.07 -6.67
N PHE A 40 22.98 4.45 -6.68
CA PHE A 40 22.04 4.24 -5.57
C PHE A 40 20.90 3.25 -5.93
N THR A 41 20.97 2.69 -7.14
CA THR A 41 19.99 1.72 -7.61
C THR A 41 20.14 0.41 -6.84
N MET A 42 19.03 -0.15 -6.41
CA MET A 42 19.00 -1.47 -5.78
C MET A 42 19.11 -2.55 -6.85
N GLU A 43 19.93 -3.57 -6.56
CA GLU A 43 20.13 -4.71 -7.46
C GLU A 43 19.06 -5.77 -7.17
N TYR A 44 17.84 -5.53 -7.69
CA TYR A 44 16.77 -6.50 -7.62
C TYR A 44 17.09 -7.68 -8.56
N PRO A 45 16.86 -8.98 -8.17
CA PRO A 45 16.15 -9.43 -6.96
C PRO A 45 17.03 -9.65 -5.72
N GLU A 46 18.36 -9.47 -5.79
CA GLU A 46 19.31 -9.77 -4.71
C GLU A 46 19.07 -8.83 -3.52
N VAL A 47 18.80 -7.56 -3.80
CA VAL A 47 18.48 -6.55 -2.79
C VAL A 47 17.04 -6.07 -3.03
N LYS A 48 16.15 -6.40 -2.08
CA LYS A 48 14.75 -5.98 -2.12
C LYS A 48 14.53 -4.71 -1.31
N PHE A 49 13.57 -3.91 -1.77
CA PHE A 49 13.12 -2.74 -1.01
C PHE A 49 12.37 -3.19 0.25
N ASP A 50 12.76 -2.67 1.42
CA ASP A 50 12.01 -2.84 2.66
C ASP A 50 11.03 -1.66 2.83
N PRO A 51 9.70 -1.89 2.67
CA PRO A 51 8.73 -0.83 2.76
C PRO A 51 8.59 -0.27 4.17
N PRO A 52 8.40 1.06 4.33
CA PRO A 52 8.13 1.66 5.63
C PRO A 52 6.78 1.18 6.20
N GLY A 53 6.55 1.38 7.51
CA GLY A 53 5.28 1.02 8.17
C GLY A 53 4.03 1.70 7.60
N SER A 54 4.18 2.84 6.91
CA SER A 54 3.09 3.53 6.20
C SER A 54 2.72 2.92 4.86
N TYR A 55 3.48 1.94 4.36
CA TYR A 55 3.25 1.33 3.05
C TYR A 55 1.93 0.55 3.01
N ARG A 56 1.22 0.65 1.88
CA ARG A 56 -0.05 -0.05 1.63
C ARG A 56 0.18 -1.18 0.63
N GLY A 57 0.71 -2.32 1.11
CA GLY A 57 0.83 -3.53 0.32
C GLY A 57 -0.48 -4.33 0.27
N ARG A 58 -0.42 -5.64 0.10
CA ARG A 58 -1.66 -6.43 0.03
C ARG A 58 -2.41 -6.44 1.37
N PRO A 59 -3.76 -6.37 1.35
CA PRO A 59 -4.56 -6.55 2.56
C PRO A 59 -4.46 -7.97 3.08
N VAL A 60 -4.40 -8.11 4.40
CA VAL A 60 -4.28 -9.38 5.12
C VAL A 60 -5.19 -9.40 6.33
N LEU A 61 -5.54 -10.60 6.80
CA LEU A 61 -6.31 -10.80 8.03
C LEU A 61 -5.37 -11.06 9.20
N VAL A 62 -5.63 -10.43 10.31
CA VAL A 62 -4.86 -10.59 11.55
C VAL A 62 -5.30 -11.85 12.27
N GLN A 63 -4.32 -12.71 12.56
CA GLN A 63 -4.47 -13.89 13.40
C GLN A 63 -3.84 -13.61 14.76
N GLU A 64 -4.58 -13.88 15.83
CA GLU A 64 -4.11 -13.76 17.20
C GLU A 64 -3.07 -14.83 17.55
N GLU A 65 -2.35 -14.65 18.65
CA GLU A 65 -1.33 -15.60 19.11
C GLU A 65 -1.90 -17.00 19.44
N ASN A 66 -3.18 -17.06 19.80
CA ASN A 66 -3.90 -18.33 20.02
C ASN A 66 -4.34 -19.04 18.75
N GLY A 67 -3.98 -18.52 17.56
CA GLY A 67 -4.38 -19.06 16.28
C GLY A 67 -5.78 -18.69 15.79
N VAL A 68 -6.55 -17.94 16.60
CA VAL A 68 -7.90 -17.50 16.23
C VAL A 68 -7.84 -16.24 15.39
N GLU A 69 -8.70 -16.14 14.38
CA GLU A 69 -8.82 -14.94 13.57
C GLU A 69 -9.48 -13.80 14.37
N ARG A 70 -8.99 -12.56 14.23
CA ARG A 70 -9.56 -11.39 14.91
C ARG A 70 -10.90 -10.95 14.32
N CYS A 71 -11.16 -11.29 13.07
CA CYS A 71 -12.33 -10.87 12.30
C CYS A 71 -13.64 -11.43 12.92
N VAL A 72 -14.67 -10.56 13.03
CA VAL A 72 -16.03 -10.90 13.47
C VAL A 72 -17.05 -10.87 12.33
N ALA A 73 -16.60 -10.86 11.10
CA ALA A 73 -17.42 -10.89 9.88
C ALA A 73 -18.52 -9.80 9.81
N CYS A 74 -18.26 -8.60 10.31
CA CYS A 74 -19.23 -7.48 10.30
C CYS A 74 -19.53 -6.93 8.90
N GLY A 75 -18.71 -7.24 7.89
CA GLY A 75 -18.92 -6.86 6.48
C GLY A 75 -18.65 -5.39 6.14
N LEU A 76 -18.15 -4.56 7.07
CA LEU A 76 -17.88 -3.15 6.81
C LEU A 76 -16.80 -2.96 5.74
N CYS A 77 -15.75 -3.80 5.76
CA CYS A 77 -14.67 -3.76 4.77
C CYS A 77 -15.17 -4.03 3.34
N SER A 78 -16.14 -4.93 3.17
CA SER A 78 -16.76 -5.21 1.88
C SER A 78 -17.59 -4.03 1.38
N ARG A 79 -18.33 -3.35 2.27
CA ARG A 79 -19.20 -2.21 1.93
C ARG A 79 -18.41 -0.95 1.58
N VAL A 80 -17.27 -0.71 2.25
CA VAL A 80 -16.44 0.47 2.00
C VAL A 80 -15.54 0.31 0.79
N CYS A 81 -15.36 -0.92 0.29
CA CYS A 81 -14.44 -1.20 -0.81
C CYS A 81 -14.91 -0.56 -2.14
N PRO A 82 -14.21 0.45 -2.68
CA PRO A 82 -14.63 1.11 -3.91
C PRO A 82 -14.54 0.20 -5.15
N ALA A 83 -13.67 -0.81 -5.09
CA ALA A 83 -13.46 -1.76 -6.16
C ALA A 83 -14.34 -3.03 -6.04
N LEU A 84 -15.16 -3.14 -4.98
CA LEU A 84 -15.96 -4.33 -4.68
C LEU A 84 -15.14 -5.62 -4.77
N ALA A 85 -13.94 -5.57 -4.17
CA ALA A 85 -12.97 -6.65 -4.25
C ALA A 85 -13.09 -7.67 -3.11
N ILE A 86 -13.87 -7.36 -2.06
CA ILE A 86 -13.95 -8.15 -0.81
C ILE A 86 -15.32 -8.81 -0.71
N GLU A 87 -15.33 -10.11 -0.52
CA GLU A 87 -16.51 -10.92 -0.22
C GLU A 87 -16.42 -11.50 1.19
N VAL A 88 -17.45 -11.32 2.00
CA VAL A 88 -17.49 -11.80 3.38
C VAL A 88 -18.83 -12.50 3.61
N GLN A 89 -18.78 -13.75 4.07
CA GLN A 89 -19.93 -14.51 4.55
C GLN A 89 -19.72 -14.85 6.01
N ALA A 90 -20.64 -14.43 6.85
CA ALA A 90 -20.60 -14.68 8.29
C ALA A 90 -21.27 -16.01 8.62
N ALA A 91 -20.71 -16.71 9.60
CA ALA A 91 -21.38 -17.83 10.28
C ALA A 91 -21.38 -17.61 11.78
N GLU A 92 -22.32 -18.26 12.47
CA GLU A 92 -22.41 -18.25 13.93
C GLU A 92 -21.45 -19.28 14.53
N THR A 93 -20.96 -19.00 15.72
CA THR A 93 -20.07 -19.89 16.47
C THR A 93 -20.46 -19.89 17.94
N GLU A 94 -20.20 -21.00 18.62
CA GLU A 94 -20.38 -21.13 20.08
C GLU A 94 -19.19 -20.58 20.88
N LEU A 95 -18.16 -20.04 20.19
CA LEU A 95 -17.01 -19.43 20.83
C LEU A 95 -17.39 -18.06 21.44
N GLU A 96 -16.49 -17.48 22.21
CA GLU A 96 -16.65 -16.18 22.86
C GLU A 96 -17.06 -15.06 21.89
N LYS A 97 -16.71 -15.19 20.62
CA LYS A 97 -17.19 -14.33 19.52
C LYS A 97 -18.45 -14.93 18.91
N GLU A 98 -19.53 -14.19 18.88
CA GLU A 98 -20.82 -14.64 18.32
C GLU A 98 -20.77 -15.01 16.83
N ARG A 99 -19.81 -14.45 16.08
CA ARG A 99 -19.68 -14.61 14.65
C ARG A 99 -18.21 -14.69 14.20
N TYR A 100 -18.02 -15.44 13.13
CA TYR A 100 -16.73 -15.52 12.43
C TYR A 100 -16.93 -15.49 10.91
N PRO A 101 -15.94 -15.13 10.09
CA PRO A 101 -16.04 -15.25 8.64
C PRO A 101 -15.87 -16.70 8.22
N GLU A 102 -16.96 -17.36 7.85
CA GLU A 102 -16.92 -18.68 7.20
C GLU A 102 -16.18 -18.58 5.87
N LYS A 103 -16.56 -17.58 5.06
CA LYS A 103 -15.90 -17.24 3.82
C LYS A 103 -15.39 -15.80 3.89
N PHE A 104 -14.12 -15.61 3.59
CA PHE A 104 -13.51 -14.30 3.39
C PHE A 104 -12.58 -14.36 2.20
N GLU A 105 -12.91 -13.62 1.16
CA GLU A 105 -12.13 -13.60 -0.08
C GLU A 105 -11.83 -12.17 -0.52
N ILE A 106 -10.62 -11.97 -1.02
CA ILE A 106 -10.22 -10.72 -1.65
C ILE A 106 -9.71 -11.01 -3.06
N ASN A 107 -10.34 -10.37 -4.04
CA ASN A 107 -9.86 -10.43 -5.41
C ASN A 107 -8.74 -9.40 -5.62
N MET A 108 -7.49 -9.87 -5.65
CA MET A 108 -6.30 -9.02 -5.76
C MET A 108 -6.18 -8.33 -7.13
N LEU A 109 -6.83 -8.84 -8.19
CA LEU A 109 -6.87 -8.16 -9.50
C LEU A 109 -7.81 -6.95 -9.52
N ARG A 110 -8.79 -6.91 -8.60
CA ARG A 110 -9.72 -5.77 -8.45
C ARG A 110 -9.25 -4.80 -7.37
N CYS A 111 -8.50 -5.28 -6.39
CA CYS A 111 -8.03 -4.48 -5.27
C CYS A 111 -7.12 -3.35 -5.76
N ILE A 112 -7.40 -2.12 -5.33
CA ILE A 112 -6.60 -0.93 -5.63
C ILE A 112 -5.67 -0.53 -4.47
N PHE A 113 -5.56 -1.36 -3.45
CA PHE A 113 -4.69 -1.17 -2.29
C PHE A 113 -4.87 0.18 -1.55
N CYS A 114 -6.10 0.71 -1.54
CA CYS A 114 -6.42 2.03 -0.95
C CYS A 114 -6.37 2.05 0.59
N GLY A 115 -6.53 0.89 1.26
CA GLY A 115 -6.50 0.78 2.72
C GLY A 115 -7.81 1.13 3.44
N PHE A 116 -8.91 1.49 2.74
CA PHE A 116 -10.19 1.82 3.39
C PHE A 116 -10.76 0.68 4.22
N CYS A 117 -10.52 -0.57 3.82
CA CYS A 117 -10.93 -1.74 4.57
C CYS A 117 -10.24 -1.82 5.96
N GLU A 118 -8.98 -1.41 6.03
CA GLU A 118 -8.21 -1.33 7.27
C GLU A 118 -8.70 -0.17 8.17
N GLU A 119 -8.96 1.00 7.56
CA GLU A 119 -9.39 2.19 8.29
C GLU A 119 -10.79 2.03 8.92
N VAL A 120 -11.70 1.32 8.23
CA VAL A 120 -13.09 1.13 8.70
C VAL A 120 -13.22 -0.02 9.70
N CYS A 121 -12.23 -0.90 9.83
CA CYS A 121 -12.33 -2.07 10.68
C CYS A 121 -12.28 -1.69 12.18
N PRO A 122 -13.36 -1.94 12.96
CA PRO A 122 -13.36 -1.64 14.40
C PRO A 122 -12.49 -2.61 15.20
N GLU A 123 -12.38 -3.86 14.72
CA GLU A 123 -11.62 -4.92 15.37
C GLU A 123 -10.15 -4.94 14.99
N GLU A 124 -9.67 -4.01 14.14
CA GLU A 124 -8.31 -4.04 13.58
C GLU A 124 -7.94 -5.43 13.01
N ALA A 125 -8.94 -6.11 12.43
CA ALA A 125 -8.83 -7.49 11.94
C ALA A 125 -8.32 -7.60 10.52
N ILE A 126 -8.29 -6.50 9.77
CA ILE A 126 -7.70 -6.42 8.44
C ILE A 126 -6.65 -5.31 8.45
N ALA A 127 -5.48 -5.60 7.92
CA ALA A 127 -4.34 -4.68 7.87
C ALA A 127 -3.68 -4.72 6.49
N MET A 128 -2.98 -3.64 6.13
CA MET A 128 -2.16 -3.61 4.92
C MET A 128 -0.75 -4.13 5.24
N SER A 129 -0.33 -5.18 4.56
CA SER A 129 1.01 -5.76 4.74
C SER A 129 2.09 -4.95 4.03
N LYS A 130 3.34 -5.37 4.19
CA LYS A 130 4.47 -4.85 3.41
C LYS A 130 4.66 -5.56 2.07
N ASP A 131 3.83 -6.58 1.76
CA ASP A 131 3.96 -7.37 0.54
C ASP A 131 3.55 -6.56 -0.69
N TYR A 132 4.46 -6.45 -1.65
CA TYR A 132 4.25 -5.78 -2.93
C TYR A 132 4.50 -6.68 -4.13
N GLU A 133 5.07 -7.86 -3.92
CA GLU A 133 5.35 -8.82 -4.97
C GLU A 133 4.12 -9.70 -5.22
N LEU A 134 3.24 -9.24 -6.09
CA LEU A 134 2.02 -9.94 -6.46
C LEU A 134 2.07 -10.25 -7.97
N ALA A 135 2.28 -11.51 -8.30
CA ALA A 135 2.26 -12.00 -9.67
C ALA A 135 1.35 -13.24 -9.75
N PHE A 136 0.47 -13.26 -10.75
CA PHE A 136 -0.49 -14.32 -10.96
C PHE A 136 -0.43 -14.80 -12.41
N THR A 137 -0.51 -16.10 -12.61
CA THR A 137 -0.64 -16.70 -13.93
C THR A 137 -2.09 -16.86 -14.34
N ASN A 138 -2.97 -17.07 -13.36
CA ASN A 138 -4.41 -17.29 -13.54
C ASN A 138 -5.24 -16.36 -12.65
N ARG A 139 -6.49 -16.09 -13.07
CA ARG A 139 -7.42 -15.26 -12.28
C ARG A 139 -7.80 -15.89 -10.94
N GLU A 140 -7.89 -17.21 -10.90
CA GLU A 140 -8.27 -17.96 -9.70
C GLU A 140 -7.22 -17.85 -8.61
N GLU A 141 -5.94 -17.84 -8.98
CA GLU A 141 -4.82 -17.66 -8.06
C GLU A 141 -4.84 -16.29 -7.37
N ALA A 142 -5.42 -15.29 -8.03
CA ALA A 142 -5.52 -13.93 -7.52
C ALA A 142 -6.69 -13.73 -6.55
N ILE A 143 -7.56 -14.72 -6.37
CA ILE A 143 -8.59 -14.72 -5.33
C ILE A 143 -7.97 -15.32 -4.09
N TYR A 144 -7.75 -14.47 -3.09
CA TYR A 144 -7.15 -14.88 -1.83
C TYR A 144 -8.24 -15.21 -0.82
N GLY A 145 -8.33 -16.48 -0.44
CA GLY A 145 -9.13 -16.97 0.67
C GLY A 145 -8.45 -16.75 2.03
N LYS A 146 -9.10 -17.14 3.09
CA LYS A 146 -8.62 -17.02 4.48
C LYS A 146 -7.25 -17.66 4.68
N ASP A 147 -6.99 -18.79 4.04
CA ASP A 147 -5.73 -19.54 4.08
C ASP A 147 -4.53 -18.71 3.66
N LYS A 148 -4.69 -17.86 2.64
CA LYS A 148 -3.65 -16.96 2.14
C LYS A 148 -3.63 -15.60 2.80
N LEU A 149 -4.73 -15.21 3.45
CA LEU A 149 -4.90 -13.88 4.05
C LEU A 149 -4.47 -13.83 5.51
N LEU A 150 -4.58 -14.93 6.26
CA LEU A 150 -4.25 -14.97 7.68
C LEU A 150 -2.74 -14.83 7.91
N ILE A 151 -2.37 -13.80 8.67
CA ILE A 151 -0.99 -13.55 9.09
C ILE A 151 -0.97 -13.32 10.60
N PRO A 152 0.00 -13.92 11.33
CA PRO A 152 0.16 -13.70 12.76
C PRO A 152 0.33 -12.22 13.11
N VAL A 153 -0.27 -11.79 14.21
CA VAL A 153 -0.22 -10.39 14.68
C VAL A 153 1.20 -9.87 14.86
N LYS A 154 2.14 -10.75 15.21
CA LYS A 154 3.57 -10.40 15.40
C LYS A 154 4.21 -9.80 14.16
N ASP A 155 3.84 -10.30 12.98
CA ASP A 155 4.40 -9.86 11.70
C ASP A 155 3.77 -8.53 11.22
N LEU A 156 2.66 -8.11 11.86
CA LEU A 156 1.91 -6.91 11.52
C LEU A 156 2.01 -5.81 12.59
N GLN A 157 2.77 -6.04 13.66
CA GLN A 157 2.81 -5.14 14.81
C GLN A 157 3.20 -3.71 14.42
N ASP A 158 4.25 -3.54 13.60
CA ASP A 158 4.69 -2.23 13.11
C ASP A 158 3.57 -1.45 12.41
N ARG A 159 2.74 -2.17 11.64
CA ARG A 159 1.61 -1.56 10.93
C ARG A 159 0.49 -1.17 11.87
N ILE A 160 0.15 -2.04 12.81
CA ILE A 160 -0.90 -1.80 13.80
C ILE A 160 -0.52 -0.61 14.68
N ASP A 161 0.73 -0.54 15.14
CA ASP A 161 1.24 0.57 15.96
C ASP A 161 1.26 1.89 15.18
N PHE A 162 1.62 1.84 13.89
CA PHE A 162 1.52 3.00 13.00
C PHE A 162 0.08 3.51 12.92
N LEU A 163 -0.90 2.64 12.72
CA LEU A 163 -2.31 3.04 12.62
C LEU A 163 -2.86 3.66 13.91
N ARG A 164 -2.48 3.11 15.07
CA ARG A 164 -2.89 3.62 16.37
C ARG A 164 -2.39 5.03 16.68
N GLN A 165 -1.29 5.46 16.02
CA GLN A 165 -0.80 6.83 16.13
C GLN A 165 -1.66 7.84 15.35
N TYR A 166 -2.46 7.39 14.38
CA TYR A 166 -3.24 8.25 13.48
C TYR A 166 -4.76 8.10 13.66
N LYS A 167 -5.23 7.20 14.51
CA LYS A 167 -6.62 7.09 14.95
C LYS A 167 -6.84 7.93 16.21
#